data_bd197d6040825d9ca6db0e8912c7bfae
#
_entry.id   bd197d6040825d9ca6db0e8912c7bfae
#
_cell.length_a   1.000
_cell.length_b   1.000
_cell.length_c   1.000
_cell.angle_alpha   90.00
_cell.angle_beta   90.00
_cell.angle_gamma   90.00
#
_symmetry.space_group_name_H-M   'P 1'
#
loop_
_entity.id
_entity.type
_entity.pdbx_description
1 polymer ?
#
loop_
_entity_poly.entity_id
_entity_poly.type
_entity_poly.pdbx_seq_one_letter_code
_entity_poly.pdbx_strand_id
1 'polypeptide(L)'
;MNGVTISFDKSRTYINLQLNPSDFTSEVDSREIRKQLESGETKRLYVSEKALKSACDTANHYFKTGDSTVIQERIGERKNAEIEFRIPEDGMQANLVLTTPYGGKLPSLSTVKSLAVKNRIIRGLSTKTIESMLTQARQSPPGTVLEQIVAKGLPARNGKNSKFIPLVPNALERVLKPQTGDGERVDMRNLGEVICVKVNTPVLRRTEPTQGRSGFDIKGNKIPAVAGEWVNFKMGSGTVVSDSDANLLMSAISGMPKYRDQIMNIDDTFICSGVNVGSGHVNYEGAVLVNGDVTEKMQIKAAGDVTINGFVESAYIESGGDIIITEGAMGKVNDTQGEFQCQLVAAGSIHVQHGQGIDIQCSGNITVGRQLAYSRLRCGGAVIVGQIDKPMGNLFACDI
;
A
#
# COMPACT_ATOMS: atom_id res chain seq x y z
N MET A 1 68.61 -2.15 -6.76
CA MET A 1 69.11 -3.41 -6.24
C MET A 1 70.12 -3.96 -7.21
N ASN A 2 71.31 -4.23 -6.78
CA ASN A 2 72.32 -4.85 -7.64
C ASN A 2 71.88 -6.30 -7.94
N GLY A 3 72.01 -6.73 -9.21
CA GLY A 3 71.69 -8.09 -9.63
C GLY A 3 70.22 -8.37 -9.89
N VAL A 4 69.32 -7.38 -9.77
CA VAL A 4 67.87 -7.49 -10.04
C VAL A 4 67.52 -6.75 -11.32
N THR A 5 67.03 -7.41 -12.35
CA THR A 5 66.62 -6.80 -13.61
C THR A 5 65.19 -7.21 -13.92
N ILE A 6 64.35 -6.20 -14.12
CA ILE A 6 62.92 -6.38 -14.51
C ILE A 6 62.82 -5.96 -15.98
N SER A 7 62.33 -6.81 -16.82
CA SER A 7 62.21 -6.56 -18.26
C SER A 7 60.90 -7.07 -18.82
N PHE A 8 60.45 -6.50 -19.93
CA PHE A 8 59.31 -7.01 -20.70
C PHE A 8 59.80 -7.99 -21.76
N ASP A 9 58.99 -8.95 -22.09
CA ASP A 9 59.16 -9.75 -23.30
C ASP A 9 58.96 -8.87 -24.55
N LYS A 10 59.33 -9.39 -25.74
CA LYS A 10 59.21 -8.68 -27.03
C LYS A 10 57.81 -8.20 -27.36
N SER A 11 56.81 -8.95 -26.86
CA SER A 11 55.38 -8.62 -27.05
C SER A 11 54.84 -7.66 -26.01
N ARG A 12 55.62 -7.29 -25.00
CA ARG A 12 55.18 -6.49 -23.83
C ARG A 12 54.00 -7.14 -23.06
N THR A 13 53.85 -8.46 -23.15
CA THR A 13 52.79 -9.23 -22.52
C THR A 13 53.19 -9.74 -21.14
N TYR A 14 54.44 -10.11 -21.01
CA TYR A 14 54.97 -10.76 -19.78
C TYR A 14 56.03 -9.90 -19.12
N ILE A 15 56.09 -9.97 -17.79
CA ILE A 15 57.19 -9.41 -17.00
C ILE A 15 58.12 -10.54 -16.64
N ASN A 16 59.38 -10.43 -17.04
CA ASN A 16 60.46 -11.31 -16.71
C ASN A 16 61.32 -10.68 -15.61
N LEU A 17 61.58 -11.43 -14.58
CA LEU A 17 62.51 -11.08 -13.52
C LEU A 17 63.79 -11.90 -13.76
N GLN A 18 64.88 -11.20 -13.81
CA GLN A 18 66.23 -11.82 -13.86
C GLN A 18 66.96 -11.45 -12.58
N LEU A 19 67.40 -12.47 -11.87
CA LEU A 19 68.14 -12.39 -10.62
C LEU A 19 69.52 -12.97 -10.83
N ASN A 20 70.53 -12.16 -10.55
CA ASN A 20 71.93 -12.61 -10.63
C ASN A 20 72.52 -12.66 -9.22
N PRO A 21 72.60 -13.83 -8.59
CA PRO A 21 73.11 -13.99 -7.22
C PRO A 21 74.53 -13.48 -7.00
N SER A 22 75.38 -13.47 -8.06
CA SER A 22 76.78 -13.00 -7.99
C SER A 22 76.89 -11.50 -7.72
N ASP A 23 75.85 -10.73 -8.06
CA ASP A 23 75.80 -9.25 -7.89
C ASP A 23 75.10 -8.83 -6.61
N PHE A 24 74.63 -9.78 -5.80
CA PHE A 24 73.89 -9.47 -4.57
C PHE A 24 74.86 -9.01 -3.46
N THR A 25 74.42 -7.94 -2.75
CA THR A 25 75.13 -7.45 -1.55
C THR A 25 74.44 -7.94 -0.25
N SER A 26 73.19 -8.38 -0.37
CA SER A 26 72.37 -8.95 0.73
C SER A 26 71.26 -9.82 0.12
N GLU A 27 70.57 -10.59 0.97
CA GLU A 27 69.39 -11.34 0.53
C GLU A 27 68.33 -10.39 -0.09
N VAL A 28 67.68 -10.85 -1.19
CA VAL A 28 66.66 -10.08 -1.90
C VAL A 28 65.30 -10.36 -1.29
N ASP A 29 64.59 -9.29 -0.84
CA ASP A 29 63.22 -9.39 -0.35
C ASP A 29 62.22 -9.18 -1.51
N SER A 30 61.31 -10.13 -1.68
CA SER A 30 60.25 -10.08 -2.66
C SER A 30 59.36 -8.81 -2.51
N ARG A 31 59.26 -8.25 -1.29
CA ARG A 31 58.53 -7.01 -1.02
C ARG A 31 59.17 -5.78 -1.64
N GLU A 32 60.47 -5.73 -1.70
CA GLU A 32 61.22 -4.62 -2.33
C GLU A 32 61.04 -4.65 -3.85
N ILE A 33 61.15 -5.83 -4.47
CA ILE A 33 60.84 -5.98 -5.89
C ILE A 33 59.39 -5.63 -6.17
N ARG A 34 58.47 -5.99 -5.29
CA ARG A 34 57.05 -5.63 -5.42
C ARG A 34 56.85 -4.10 -5.44
N LYS A 35 57.52 -3.38 -4.56
CA LYS A 35 57.47 -1.91 -4.57
C LYS A 35 57.99 -1.29 -5.89
N GLN A 36 59.03 -1.88 -6.48
CA GLN A 36 59.51 -1.46 -7.78
C GLN A 36 58.47 -1.70 -8.89
N LEU A 37 57.77 -2.85 -8.85
CA LEU A 37 56.72 -3.22 -9.79
C LEU A 37 55.47 -2.36 -9.64
N GLU A 38 55.24 -1.76 -8.49
CA GLU A 38 54.14 -0.81 -8.24
C GLU A 38 54.40 0.60 -8.82
N SER A 39 55.56 0.83 -9.42
CA SER A 39 55.92 2.07 -10.06
C SER A 39 56.05 1.91 -11.59
N GLY A 40 55.90 2.99 -12.34
CA GLY A 40 56.13 2.98 -13.77
C GLY A 40 55.12 2.17 -14.60
N GLU A 41 55.63 1.52 -15.65
CA GLU A 41 54.83 0.78 -16.65
C GLU A 41 54.25 -0.53 -16.08
N THR A 42 54.83 -1.09 -15.03
CA THR A 42 54.42 -2.34 -14.40
C THR A 42 53.28 -2.21 -13.43
N LYS A 43 52.98 -0.97 -12.95
CA LYS A 43 51.97 -0.66 -11.92
C LYS A 43 50.59 -1.29 -12.16
N ARG A 44 50.20 -1.46 -13.41
CA ARG A 44 48.89 -1.96 -13.79
C ARG A 44 48.86 -3.42 -14.22
N LEU A 45 49.96 -4.13 -14.13
CA LEU A 45 50.10 -5.53 -14.58
C LEU A 45 49.76 -6.49 -13.45
N TYR A 46 49.33 -7.68 -13.83
CA TYR A 46 49.20 -8.79 -12.88
C TYR A 46 50.56 -9.31 -12.48
N VAL A 47 50.85 -9.41 -11.21
CA VAL A 47 52.06 -10.00 -10.66
C VAL A 47 51.70 -11.22 -9.86
N SER A 48 52.31 -12.34 -10.15
CA SER A 48 52.18 -13.59 -9.42
C SER A 48 53.06 -13.58 -8.17
N GLU A 49 52.44 -13.38 -7.01
CA GLU A 49 53.13 -13.41 -5.71
C GLU A 49 53.88 -14.72 -5.50
N LYS A 50 53.28 -15.84 -5.96
CA LYS A 50 53.90 -17.17 -5.83
C LYS A 50 55.17 -17.29 -6.66
N ALA A 51 55.14 -16.85 -7.93
CA ALA A 51 56.31 -16.89 -8.80
C ALA A 51 57.42 -15.94 -8.31
N LEU A 52 57.00 -14.70 -7.90
CA LEU A 52 57.96 -13.74 -7.34
C LEU A 52 58.69 -14.29 -6.09
N LYS A 53 57.92 -14.84 -5.15
CA LYS A 53 58.49 -15.40 -3.94
C LYS A 53 59.40 -16.60 -4.22
N SER A 54 58.94 -17.52 -5.08
CA SER A 54 59.75 -18.68 -5.48
C SER A 54 61.09 -18.28 -6.14
N ALA A 55 61.05 -17.27 -7.03
CA ALA A 55 62.25 -16.75 -7.67
C ALA A 55 63.25 -16.15 -6.64
N CYS A 56 62.74 -15.35 -5.70
CA CYS A 56 63.55 -14.76 -4.64
C CYS A 56 64.13 -15.82 -3.69
N ASP A 57 63.33 -16.81 -3.27
CA ASP A 57 63.80 -17.89 -2.39
C ASP A 57 64.90 -18.71 -3.06
N THR A 58 64.77 -19.02 -4.34
CA THR A 58 65.77 -19.73 -5.12
C THR A 58 67.06 -18.90 -5.27
N ALA A 59 66.91 -17.58 -5.57
CA ALA A 59 68.05 -16.68 -5.72
C ALA A 59 68.83 -16.51 -4.39
N ASN A 60 68.10 -16.38 -3.27
CA ASN A 60 68.73 -16.29 -1.95
C ASN A 60 69.43 -17.62 -1.54
N HIS A 61 68.88 -18.76 -1.96
CA HIS A 61 69.60 -20.06 -1.77
C HIS A 61 70.89 -20.08 -2.53
N TYR A 62 70.89 -19.68 -3.83
CA TYR A 62 72.15 -19.64 -4.65
C TYR A 62 73.14 -18.62 -4.10
N PHE A 63 72.67 -17.46 -3.62
CA PHE A 63 73.54 -16.50 -2.97
C PHE A 63 74.27 -17.09 -1.72
N LYS A 64 73.54 -17.86 -0.90
CA LYS A 64 74.14 -18.54 0.29
C LYS A 64 75.05 -19.64 -0.05
N THR A 65 74.85 -20.39 -1.12
CA THR A 65 75.67 -21.51 -1.57
C THR A 65 76.82 -21.10 -2.46
N GLY A 66 76.91 -19.81 -2.88
CA GLY A 66 77.91 -19.29 -3.79
C GLY A 66 77.73 -19.74 -5.23
N ASP A 67 76.48 -20.15 -5.60
CA ASP A 67 76.13 -20.50 -6.98
C ASP A 67 75.83 -19.21 -7.78
N SER A 68 76.47 -19.07 -8.93
CA SER A 68 76.34 -17.89 -9.82
C SER A 68 75.30 -18.08 -10.93
N THR A 69 74.43 -19.08 -10.83
CA THR A 69 73.41 -19.37 -11.83
C THR A 69 72.37 -18.26 -11.84
N VAL A 70 72.21 -17.63 -13.01
CA VAL A 70 71.23 -16.56 -13.22
C VAL A 70 69.82 -17.16 -13.30
N ILE A 71 68.93 -16.67 -12.48
CA ILE A 71 67.53 -17.09 -12.45
C ILE A 71 66.72 -16.14 -13.36
N GLN A 72 65.98 -16.71 -14.28
CA GLN A 72 65.03 -16.01 -15.13
C GLN A 72 63.65 -16.61 -14.91
N GLU A 73 62.71 -15.79 -14.38
CA GLU A 73 61.38 -16.26 -14.06
C GLU A 73 60.33 -15.25 -14.59
N ARG A 74 59.20 -15.77 -15.10
CA ARG A 74 58.10 -14.98 -15.49
C ARG A 74 57.24 -14.67 -14.27
N ILE A 75 57.29 -13.44 -13.80
CA ILE A 75 56.61 -13.00 -12.56
C ILE A 75 55.30 -12.31 -12.79
N GLY A 76 55.00 -11.87 -14.00
CA GLY A 76 53.75 -11.15 -14.25
C GLY A 76 53.33 -11.15 -15.72
N GLU A 77 52.09 -10.70 -15.94
CA GLU A 77 51.51 -10.68 -17.27
C GLU A 77 50.43 -9.59 -17.44
N ARG A 78 50.16 -9.21 -18.66
CA ARG A 78 48.98 -8.41 -19.05
C ARG A 78 47.79 -9.34 -19.13
N LYS A 79 46.74 -9.05 -18.34
CA LYS A 79 45.46 -9.75 -18.43
C LYS A 79 44.38 -8.78 -18.94
N ASN A 80 43.58 -9.25 -19.89
CA ASN A 80 42.38 -8.55 -20.31
C ASN A 80 41.34 -8.63 -19.20
N ALA A 81 40.37 -7.75 -19.26
CA ALA A 81 39.21 -7.84 -18.37
C ALA A 81 38.46 -9.17 -18.58
N GLU A 82 38.05 -9.74 -17.50
CA GLU A 82 37.17 -10.92 -17.51
C GLU A 82 35.74 -10.50 -17.28
N ILE A 83 34.79 -11.11 -18.01
CA ILE A 83 33.37 -10.84 -17.89
C ILE A 83 32.62 -12.17 -17.80
N GLU A 84 31.66 -12.22 -16.87
CA GLU A 84 30.79 -13.34 -16.63
C GLU A 84 29.35 -12.86 -16.40
N PHE A 85 28.37 -13.62 -16.88
CA PHE A 85 26.97 -13.41 -16.53
C PHE A 85 26.54 -14.38 -15.44
N ARG A 86 26.01 -13.87 -14.32
CA ARG A 86 25.37 -14.67 -13.29
C ARG A 86 23.86 -14.50 -13.41
N ILE A 87 23.18 -15.61 -13.64
CA ILE A 87 21.74 -15.67 -13.86
C ILE A 87 21.15 -16.55 -12.77
N PRO A 88 20.31 -16.02 -11.86
CA PRO A 88 19.55 -16.82 -10.90
C PRO A 88 18.63 -17.83 -11.59
N GLU A 89 18.19 -18.84 -10.86
CA GLU A 89 17.35 -19.92 -11.38
C GLU A 89 15.99 -19.41 -11.91
N ASP A 90 15.44 -18.36 -11.31
CA ASP A 90 14.19 -17.74 -11.71
C ASP A 90 14.26 -17.06 -13.09
N GLY A 91 15.46 -16.82 -13.60
CA GLY A 91 15.68 -16.18 -14.90
C GLY A 91 15.15 -14.74 -14.99
N MET A 92 14.85 -14.09 -13.85
CA MET A 92 14.24 -12.75 -13.85
C MET A 92 15.24 -11.62 -13.94
N GLN A 93 16.52 -11.92 -13.75
CA GLN A 93 17.59 -10.93 -13.87
C GLN A 93 18.90 -11.58 -14.33
N ALA A 94 19.81 -10.76 -14.84
CA ALA A 94 21.18 -11.17 -15.09
C ALA A 94 22.15 -10.12 -14.55
N ASN A 95 23.08 -10.55 -13.73
CA ASN A 95 24.19 -9.76 -13.24
C ASN A 95 25.36 -9.91 -14.20
N LEU A 96 25.97 -8.82 -14.62
CA LEU A 96 27.28 -8.82 -15.27
C LEU A 96 28.34 -8.61 -14.21
N VAL A 97 29.23 -9.57 -14.08
CA VAL A 97 30.45 -9.48 -13.26
C VAL A 97 31.59 -9.13 -14.20
N LEU A 98 32.29 -8.04 -13.94
CA LEU A 98 33.43 -7.58 -14.71
C LEU A 98 34.62 -7.40 -13.78
N THR A 99 35.71 -8.12 -14.06
CA THR A 99 36.99 -7.88 -13.42
C THR A 99 37.84 -6.97 -14.31
N THR A 100 38.28 -5.84 -13.75
CA THR A 100 39.05 -4.85 -14.51
C THR A 100 40.39 -5.42 -14.96
N PRO A 101 40.89 -5.00 -16.14
CA PRO A 101 42.09 -5.59 -16.72
C PRO A 101 43.34 -5.19 -15.97
N TYR A 102 44.32 -6.09 -15.98
CA TYR A 102 45.66 -5.80 -15.55
C TYR A 102 46.54 -5.38 -16.77
N GLY A 103 46.44 -4.10 -17.13
CA GLY A 103 47.14 -3.54 -18.29
C GLY A 103 46.64 -4.02 -19.66
N GLY A 104 45.68 -4.91 -19.70
CA GLY A 104 45.04 -5.41 -20.91
C GLY A 104 43.86 -4.56 -21.39
N LYS A 105 43.03 -5.14 -22.26
CA LYS A 105 41.90 -4.46 -22.90
C LYS A 105 40.60 -4.70 -22.11
N LEU A 106 39.77 -3.66 -22.02
CA LEU A 106 38.38 -3.78 -21.61
C LEU A 106 37.53 -4.33 -22.77
N PRO A 107 36.46 -5.10 -22.48
CA PRO A 107 35.56 -5.56 -23.52
C PRO A 107 34.80 -4.37 -24.13
N SER A 108 34.48 -4.48 -25.41
CA SER A 108 33.59 -3.54 -26.07
C SER A 108 32.12 -3.85 -25.72
N LEU A 109 31.24 -2.87 -25.88
CA LEU A 109 29.80 -3.09 -25.73
C LEU A 109 29.28 -4.23 -26.62
N SER A 110 29.82 -4.35 -27.85
CA SER A 110 29.46 -5.43 -28.76
C SER A 110 29.90 -6.80 -28.25
N THR A 111 31.08 -6.89 -27.62
CA THR A 111 31.54 -8.13 -26.97
C THR A 111 30.63 -8.56 -25.83
N VAL A 112 30.22 -7.61 -24.98
CA VAL A 112 29.29 -7.91 -23.87
C VAL A 112 27.93 -8.35 -24.42
N LYS A 113 27.38 -7.69 -25.44
CA LYS A 113 26.12 -8.08 -26.09
C LYS A 113 26.22 -9.49 -26.72
N SER A 114 27.32 -9.81 -27.39
CA SER A 114 27.53 -11.12 -27.95
C SER A 114 27.60 -12.22 -26.87
N LEU A 115 28.22 -11.92 -25.73
CA LEU A 115 28.26 -12.82 -24.60
C LEU A 115 26.86 -12.97 -23.96
N ALA A 116 26.08 -11.88 -23.88
CA ALA A 116 24.69 -11.94 -23.41
C ALA A 116 23.84 -12.88 -24.26
N VAL A 117 23.96 -12.79 -25.59
CA VAL A 117 23.24 -13.69 -26.51
C VAL A 117 23.70 -15.16 -26.32
N LYS A 118 25.00 -15.41 -26.15
CA LYS A 118 25.52 -16.76 -25.83
C LYS A 118 24.93 -17.34 -24.54
N ASN A 119 24.69 -16.49 -23.54
CA ASN A 119 24.03 -16.83 -22.29
C ASN A 119 22.49 -16.83 -22.38
N ARG A 120 21.94 -16.74 -23.60
CA ARG A 120 20.49 -16.72 -23.86
C ARG A 120 19.76 -15.54 -23.23
N ILE A 121 20.44 -14.42 -23.00
CA ILE A 121 19.81 -13.18 -22.54
C ILE A 121 19.29 -12.44 -23.77
N ILE A 122 17.96 -12.54 -24.02
CA ILE A 122 17.30 -12.04 -25.24
C ILE A 122 16.46 -10.79 -24.93
N ARG A 123 15.95 -10.67 -23.70
CA ARG A 123 15.06 -9.60 -23.26
C ARG A 123 15.62 -8.83 -22.09
N GLY A 124 15.21 -7.58 -21.99
CA GLY A 124 15.46 -6.74 -20.82
C GLY A 124 16.90 -6.26 -20.63
N LEU A 125 17.80 -6.47 -21.60
CA LEU A 125 19.19 -6.02 -21.53
C LEU A 125 19.28 -4.48 -21.60
N SER A 126 19.91 -3.88 -20.59
CA SER A 126 20.12 -2.42 -20.48
C SER A 126 21.49 -2.02 -21.03
N THR A 127 21.52 -1.51 -22.22
CA THR A 127 22.75 -0.97 -22.85
C THR A 127 23.35 0.15 -22.00
N LYS A 128 22.52 1.04 -21.46
CA LYS A 128 22.94 2.17 -20.62
C LYS A 128 23.69 1.72 -19.36
N THR A 129 23.20 0.67 -18.69
CA THR A 129 23.86 0.12 -17.49
C THR A 129 25.22 -0.50 -17.83
N ILE A 130 25.32 -1.23 -18.96
CA ILE A 130 26.57 -1.82 -19.42
C ILE A 130 27.60 -0.71 -19.74
N GLU A 131 27.21 0.34 -20.46
CA GLU A 131 28.09 1.48 -20.78
C GLU A 131 28.57 2.19 -19.52
N SER A 132 27.68 2.42 -18.55
CA SER A 132 28.05 3.01 -17.26
C SER A 132 29.09 2.14 -16.53
N MET A 133 28.86 0.83 -16.51
CA MET A 133 29.80 -0.13 -15.88
C MET A 133 31.16 -0.16 -16.56
N LEU A 134 31.19 -0.12 -17.90
CA LEU A 134 32.44 -0.06 -18.66
C LEU A 134 33.18 1.27 -18.43
N THR A 135 32.47 2.36 -18.25
CA THR A 135 33.05 3.67 -17.90
C THR A 135 33.65 3.65 -16.49
N GLN A 136 32.94 3.08 -15.54
CA GLN A 136 33.44 2.88 -14.17
C GLN A 136 34.68 1.99 -14.15
N ALA A 137 34.68 0.92 -14.95
CA ALA A 137 35.83 0.00 -15.04
C ALA A 137 37.11 0.66 -15.56
N ARG A 138 36.98 1.68 -16.44
CA ARG A 138 38.16 2.46 -16.93
C ARG A 138 38.82 3.28 -15.84
N GLN A 139 38.06 3.71 -14.85
CA GLN A 139 38.51 4.55 -13.73
C GLN A 139 38.95 3.74 -12.52
N SER A 140 38.58 2.46 -12.47
CA SER A 140 38.87 1.57 -11.34
C SER A 140 40.29 1.01 -11.40
N PRO A 141 40.89 0.66 -10.23
CA PRO A 141 42.16 -0.06 -10.16
C PRO A 141 42.11 -1.41 -10.87
N PRO A 142 43.27 -1.94 -11.35
CA PRO A 142 43.34 -3.26 -11.92
C PRO A 142 42.88 -4.36 -10.92
N GLY A 143 42.16 -5.37 -11.41
CA GLY A 143 41.66 -6.46 -10.59
C GLY A 143 40.42 -6.16 -9.76
N THR A 144 39.84 -4.93 -9.91
CA THR A 144 38.57 -4.57 -9.24
C THR A 144 37.43 -5.37 -9.85
N VAL A 145 36.63 -6.02 -9.02
CA VAL A 145 35.43 -6.73 -9.44
C VAL A 145 34.23 -5.78 -9.32
N LEU A 146 33.57 -5.54 -10.44
CA LEU A 146 32.34 -4.76 -10.54
C LEU A 146 31.21 -5.74 -10.84
N GLU A 147 30.06 -5.58 -10.16
CA GLU A 147 28.87 -6.38 -10.41
C GLU A 147 27.64 -5.47 -10.49
N GLN A 148 26.83 -5.63 -11.54
CA GLN A 148 25.61 -4.86 -11.75
C GLN A 148 24.55 -5.71 -12.46
N ILE A 149 23.28 -5.46 -12.12
CA ILE A 149 22.14 -6.05 -12.84
C ILE A 149 22.01 -5.34 -14.20
N VAL A 150 22.30 -6.07 -15.27
CA VAL A 150 22.28 -5.53 -16.64
C VAL A 150 21.09 -6.00 -17.46
N ALA A 151 20.36 -7.01 -17.01
CA ALA A 151 19.12 -7.44 -17.64
C ALA A 151 18.05 -7.71 -16.60
N LYS A 152 16.79 -7.37 -16.93
CA LYS A 152 15.62 -7.64 -16.09
C LYS A 152 14.47 -8.17 -16.92
N GLY A 153 13.86 -9.25 -16.47
CA GLY A 153 12.58 -9.74 -16.96
C GLY A 153 11.43 -8.82 -16.54
N LEU A 154 10.27 -9.10 -17.06
CA LEU A 154 9.02 -8.44 -16.67
C LEU A 154 8.15 -9.46 -15.92
N PRO A 155 7.85 -9.27 -14.64
CA PRO A 155 6.96 -10.18 -13.93
C PRO A 155 5.54 -10.13 -14.48
N ALA A 156 4.84 -11.25 -14.45
CA ALA A 156 3.43 -11.28 -14.77
C ALA A 156 2.63 -10.48 -13.75
N ARG A 157 1.56 -9.81 -14.22
CA ARG A 157 0.58 -9.16 -13.36
C ARG A 157 -0.72 -9.92 -13.44
N ASN A 158 -1.12 -10.57 -12.37
CA ASN A 158 -2.38 -11.30 -12.31
C ASN A 158 -3.56 -10.35 -12.50
N GLY A 159 -4.63 -10.90 -13.04
CA GLY A 159 -5.92 -10.24 -13.15
C GLY A 159 -6.49 -9.92 -11.76
N LYS A 160 -7.39 -8.97 -11.73
CA LYS A 160 -8.15 -8.63 -10.53
C LYS A 160 -9.49 -9.35 -10.61
N ASN A 161 -9.93 -9.93 -9.49
CA ASN A 161 -11.26 -10.49 -9.36
C ASN A 161 -12.33 -9.41 -9.52
N SER A 162 -13.54 -9.81 -9.87
CA SER A 162 -14.69 -8.92 -9.88
C SER A 162 -14.87 -8.26 -8.49
N LYS A 163 -15.31 -6.99 -8.50
CA LYS A 163 -15.58 -6.20 -7.29
C LYS A 163 -16.99 -5.69 -7.32
N PHE A 164 -17.54 -5.45 -6.15
CA PHE A 164 -18.82 -4.80 -5.99
C PHE A 164 -18.61 -3.31 -5.70
N ILE A 165 -19.34 -2.47 -6.45
CA ILE A 165 -19.32 -1.02 -6.33
C ILE A 165 -20.71 -0.59 -5.94
N PRO A 166 -20.94 -0.06 -4.71
CA PRO A 166 -22.22 0.57 -4.36
C PRO A 166 -22.49 1.75 -5.27
N LEU A 167 -23.71 1.82 -5.80
CA LEU A 167 -24.18 2.91 -6.66
C LEU A 167 -24.98 3.95 -5.89
N VAL A 168 -25.32 3.64 -4.65
CA VAL A 168 -26.05 4.49 -3.73
C VAL A 168 -25.23 4.65 -2.44
N PRO A 169 -25.38 5.77 -1.74
CA PRO A 169 -24.74 5.95 -0.45
C PRO A 169 -25.17 4.88 0.54
N ASN A 170 -24.27 4.47 1.43
CA ASN A 170 -24.55 3.48 2.46
C ASN A 170 -25.16 4.14 3.69
N ALA A 171 -26.35 3.72 4.08
CA ALA A 171 -27.01 4.27 5.26
C ALA A 171 -26.24 4.02 6.57
N LEU A 172 -25.42 2.94 6.63
CA LEU A 172 -24.56 2.64 7.78
C LEU A 172 -23.35 3.57 7.91
N GLU A 173 -22.91 4.17 6.80
CA GLU A 173 -21.80 5.12 6.79
C GLU A 173 -22.25 6.55 7.07
N ARG A 174 -23.52 6.75 7.27
CA ARG A 174 -24.09 8.00 7.74
C ARG A 174 -23.61 8.26 9.17
N VAL A 175 -22.32 8.53 9.30
CA VAL A 175 -21.86 9.25 10.47
C VAL A 175 -22.51 10.61 10.37
N LEU A 176 -23.29 10.96 11.38
CA LEU A 176 -23.89 12.29 11.56
C LEU A 176 -22.78 13.35 11.67
N LYS A 177 -22.08 13.57 10.56
CA LYS A 177 -21.08 14.62 10.42
C LYS A 177 -21.82 15.84 9.91
N PRO A 178 -21.77 16.97 10.64
CA PRO A 178 -22.22 18.24 10.11
C PRO A 178 -21.53 18.49 8.77
N GLN A 179 -22.29 18.76 7.71
CA GLN A 179 -21.71 19.05 6.41
C GLN A 179 -21.08 20.44 6.44
N THR A 180 -19.85 20.54 5.97
CA THR A 180 -19.20 21.83 5.68
C THR A 180 -19.87 22.39 4.43
N GLY A 181 -20.72 23.41 4.60
CA GLY A 181 -21.18 24.24 3.49
C GLY A 181 -20.06 25.12 2.96
N ASP A 182 -20.23 25.70 1.77
CA ASP A 182 -19.30 26.62 1.10
C ASP A 182 -19.08 27.94 1.89
N GLY A 183 -18.51 27.82 3.09
CA GLY A 183 -18.18 28.95 3.97
C GLY A 183 -17.78 28.43 5.32
N GLU A 184 -16.82 29.08 5.98
CA GLU A 184 -16.19 28.71 7.27
C GLU A 184 -17.16 28.42 8.46
N ARG A 185 -18.47 28.34 8.23
CA ARG A 185 -19.46 27.95 9.23
C ARG A 185 -20.04 26.60 8.88
N VAL A 186 -19.70 25.60 9.69
CA VAL A 186 -20.34 24.28 9.66
C VAL A 186 -21.81 24.44 9.94
N ASP A 187 -22.68 24.12 8.96
CA ASP A 187 -24.13 24.11 9.19
C ASP A 187 -24.51 22.86 9.99
N MET A 188 -24.65 23.03 11.28
CA MET A 188 -25.02 21.96 12.22
C MET A 188 -26.45 21.43 12.02
N ARG A 189 -27.22 22.04 11.14
CA ARG A 189 -28.62 21.65 10.81
C ARG A 189 -28.66 20.66 9.65
N ASN A 190 -27.66 20.71 8.79
CA ASN A 190 -27.57 19.82 7.64
C ASN A 190 -26.83 18.55 8.03
N LEU A 191 -27.52 17.55 8.59
CA LEU A 191 -27.02 16.22 8.87
C LEU A 191 -26.99 15.31 7.64
N GLY A 192 -27.20 15.86 6.46
CA GLY A 192 -27.28 15.16 5.18
C GLY A 192 -28.67 14.59 4.89
N GLU A 193 -28.99 14.47 3.59
CA GLU A 193 -30.25 13.88 3.15
C GLU A 193 -30.36 12.42 3.61
N VAL A 194 -31.59 12.02 3.96
CA VAL A 194 -31.86 10.62 4.28
C VAL A 194 -31.74 9.78 3.03
N ILE A 195 -30.85 8.82 3.09
CA ILE A 195 -30.54 7.93 1.98
C ILE A 195 -31.65 6.89 1.88
N CYS A 196 -32.57 7.10 0.97
CA CYS A 196 -33.63 6.15 0.65
C CYS A 196 -33.67 5.89 -0.86
N VAL A 197 -33.82 4.64 -1.25
CA VAL A 197 -33.98 4.23 -2.65
C VAL A 197 -35.41 3.82 -2.93
N LYS A 198 -35.86 4.04 -4.17
CA LYS A 198 -37.14 3.55 -4.66
C LYS A 198 -37.00 2.18 -5.27
N VAL A 199 -38.10 1.47 -5.43
CA VAL A 199 -38.16 0.21 -6.19
C VAL A 199 -37.53 0.39 -7.56
N ASN A 200 -36.79 -0.61 -8.01
CA ASN A 200 -36.03 -0.62 -9.29
C ASN A 200 -34.90 0.42 -9.39
N THR A 201 -34.37 0.89 -8.25
CA THR A 201 -33.16 1.71 -8.24
C THR A 201 -31.93 0.82 -8.31
N PRO A 202 -30.94 1.08 -9.21
CA PRO A 202 -29.66 0.38 -9.20
C PRO A 202 -28.88 0.66 -7.93
N VAL A 203 -28.55 -0.39 -7.16
CA VAL A 203 -27.93 -0.22 -5.83
C VAL A 203 -26.51 -0.76 -5.73
N LEU A 204 -26.17 -1.78 -6.52
CA LEU A 204 -24.84 -2.38 -6.50
C LEU A 204 -24.44 -2.86 -7.90
N ARG A 205 -23.23 -2.55 -8.32
CA ARG A 205 -22.66 -3.02 -9.58
C ARG A 205 -21.50 -3.95 -9.36
N ARG A 206 -21.47 -5.09 -10.05
CA ARG A 206 -20.33 -5.98 -10.13
C ARG A 206 -19.47 -5.59 -11.33
N THR A 207 -18.17 -5.38 -11.12
CA THR A 207 -17.21 -5.17 -12.22
C THR A 207 -16.75 -6.49 -12.80
N GLU A 208 -16.40 -6.51 -14.08
CA GLU A 208 -15.79 -7.68 -14.69
C GLU A 208 -14.39 -7.94 -14.14
N PRO A 209 -14.00 -9.21 -13.99
CA PRO A 209 -12.63 -9.55 -13.66
C PRO A 209 -11.70 -9.24 -14.84
N THR A 210 -10.44 -8.96 -14.56
CA THR A 210 -9.47 -8.67 -15.62
C THR A 210 -8.61 -9.89 -15.93
N GLN A 211 -8.18 -10.03 -17.21
CA GLN A 211 -7.35 -11.17 -17.65
C GLN A 211 -5.92 -11.17 -17.09
N GLY A 212 -5.47 -10.04 -16.55
CA GLY A 212 -4.09 -9.87 -16.18
C GLY A 212 -3.17 -9.63 -17.39
N ARG A 213 -1.88 -9.54 -17.14
CA ARG A 213 -0.87 -9.30 -18.16
C ARG A 213 0.31 -10.25 -17.96
N SER A 214 0.57 -11.09 -18.95
CA SER A 214 1.73 -11.97 -18.94
C SER A 214 3.04 -11.20 -18.88
N GLY A 215 4.01 -11.74 -18.19
CA GLY A 215 5.39 -11.30 -18.16
C GLY A 215 6.30 -12.11 -19.06
N PHE A 216 7.59 -11.90 -18.93
CA PHE A 216 8.63 -12.71 -19.57
C PHE A 216 9.91 -12.68 -18.73
N ASP A 217 10.68 -13.77 -18.79
CA ASP A 217 12.03 -13.83 -18.23
C ASP A 217 13.06 -13.19 -19.17
N ILE A 218 14.32 -13.12 -18.76
CA ILE A 218 15.42 -12.58 -19.60
C ILE A 218 15.73 -13.46 -20.83
N LYS A 219 15.30 -14.71 -20.81
CA LYS A 219 15.44 -15.65 -21.95
C LYS A 219 14.32 -15.53 -22.97
N GLY A 220 13.30 -14.70 -22.65
CA GLY A 220 12.13 -14.50 -23.52
C GLY A 220 11.01 -15.50 -23.28
N ASN A 221 11.09 -16.38 -22.31
CA ASN A 221 10.02 -17.29 -21.96
C ASN A 221 8.85 -16.52 -21.37
N LYS A 222 7.64 -16.81 -21.83
CA LYS A 222 6.42 -16.17 -21.33
C LYS A 222 6.08 -16.67 -19.93
N ILE A 223 5.87 -15.76 -19.01
CA ILE A 223 5.35 -16.03 -17.66
C ILE A 223 3.83 -15.74 -17.72
N PRO A 224 2.97 -16.76 -17.63
CA PRO A 224 1.53 -16.56 -17.71
C PRO A 224 1.03 -15.77 -16.49
N ALA A 225 0.05 -14.89 -16.72
CA ALA A 225 -0.73 -14.28 -15.66
C ALA A 225 -1.96 -15.15 -15.36
N VAL A 226 -2.36 -15.21 -14.11
CA VAL A 226 -3.61 -15.81 -13.70
C VAL A 226 -4.72 -14.79 -13.95
N ALA A 227 -5.79 -15.20 -14.63
CA ALA A 227 -6.98 -14.35 -14.82
C ALA A 227 -7.70 -14.15 -13.47
N GLY A 228 -8.33 -13.00 -13.32
CA GLY A 228 -9.20 -12.76 -12.17
C GLY A 228 -10.49 -13.61 -12.28
N GLU A 229 -11.10 -13.86 -11.15
CA GLU A 229 -12.28 -14.70 -11.00
C GLU A 229 -13.57 -13.87 -10.88
N TRP A 230 -14.67 -14.42 -11.34
CA TRP A 230 -16.00 -13.90 -11.10
C TRP A 230 -16.41 -14.18 -9.66
N VAL A 231 -16.83 -13.13 -8.94
CA VAL A 231 -17.46 -13.25 -7.61
C VAL A 231 -18.97 -13.11 -7.79
N ASN A 232 -19.74 -14.07 -7.30
CA ASN A 232 -21.19 -14.00 -7.39
C ASN A 232 -21.75 -13.03 -6.35
N PHE A 233 -22.91 -12.41 -6.64
CA PHE A 233 -23.66 -11.64 -5.67
C PHE A 233 -24.07 -12.51 -4.48
N LYS A 234 -23.88 -12.00 -3.28
CA LYS A 234 -24.56 -12.50 -2.10
C LYS A 234 -25.84 -11.67 -1.97
N MET A 235 -26.97 -12.32 -2.16
CA MET A 235 -28.28 -11.66 -2.17
C MET A 235 -28.61 -11.17 -0.77
N GLY A 236 -28.85 -9.86 -0.64
CA GLY A 236 -29.38 -9.25 0.56
C GLY A 236 -30.89 -9.11 0.53
N SER A 237 -31.49 -8.79 1.67
CA SER A 237 -32.92 -8.50 1.75
C SER A 237 -33.29 -7.31 0.87
N GLY A 238 -34.46 -7.33 0.24
CA GLY A 238 -34.97 -6.23 -0.59
C GLY A 238 -34.15 -5.96 -1.85
N THR A 239 -33.34 -6.90 -2.33
CA THR A 239 -32.54 -6.77 -3.56
C THR A 239 -32.86 -7.86 -4.57
N VAL A 240 -32.71 -7.54 -5.86
CA VAL A 240 -32.93 -8.47 -6.98
C VAL A 240 -31.90 -8.18 -8.08
N VAL A 241 -31.43 -9.22 -8.77
CA VAL A 241 -30.58 -9.04 -9.95
C VAL A 241 -31.40 -8.46 -11.08
N SER A 242 -30.86 -7.51 -11.81
CA SER A 242 -31.54 -6.92 -12.98
C SER A 242 -31.70 -7.95 -14.09
N ASP A 243 -32.90 -8.02 -14.68
CA ASP A 243 -33.20 -8.88 -15.84
C ASP A 243 -32.39 -8.48 -17.10
N SER A 244 -32.03 -7.21 -17.21
CA SER A 244 -31.31 -6.66 -18.36
C SER A 244 -29.79 -6.68 -18.22
N ASP A 245 -29.26 -6.72 -17.02
CA ASP A 245 -27.81 -6.68 -16.73
C ASP A 245 -27.47 -7.57 -15.52
N ALA A 246 -26.94 -8.75 -15.77
CA ALA A 246 -26.52 -9.69 -14.71
C ALA A 246 -25.42 -9.16 -13.78
N ASN A 247 -24.83 -7.99 -14.09
CA ASN A 247 -23.83 -7.32 -13.26
C ASN A 247 -24.43 -6.19 -12.40
N LEU A 248 -25.76 -6.04 -12.39
CA LEU A 248 -26.44 -5.00 -11.68
C LEU A 248 -27.45 -5.58 -10.68
N LEU A 249 -27.36 -5.12 -9.43
CA LEU A 249 -28.33 -5.42 -8.40
C LEU A 249 -29.26 -4.22 -8.22
N MET A 250 -30.56 -4.48 -8.22
CA MET A 250 -31.63 -3.50 -8.10
C MET A 250 -32.30 -3.61 -6.75
N SER A 251 -32.90 -2.53 -6.26
CA SER A 251 -33.79 -2.60 -5.12
C SER A 251 -35.15 -3.21 -5.53
N ALA A 252 -35.59 -4.22 -4.82
CA ALA A 252 -36.91 -4.83 -4.98
C ALA A 252 -38.00 -4.06 -4.22
N ILE A 253 -37.63 -3.29 -3.22
CA ILE A 253 -38.51 -2.50 -2.36
C ILE A 253 -37.96 -1.08 -2.21
N SER A 254 -38.80 -0.14 -1.77
CA SER A 254 -38.35 1.17 -1.33
C SER A 254 -37.78 1.06 0.07
N GLY A 255 -36.61 1.69 0.34
CA GLY A 255 -36.06 1.60 1.66
C GLY A 255 -34.65 2.15 1.79
N MET A 256 -34.01 1.94 2.93
CA MET A 256 -32.67 2.37 3.23
C MET A 256 -31.63 1.35 2.76
N PRO A 257 -30.68 1.73 1.89
CA PRO A 257 -29.61 0.83 1.47
C PRO A 257 -28.54 0.69 2.54
N LYS A 258 -28.28 -0.54 2.96
CA LYS A 258 -27.23 -0.92 3.92
C LYS A 258 -26.24 -1.83 3.23
N TYR A 259 -25.01 -1.37 3.00
CA TYR A 259 -23.94 -2.15 2.39
C TYR A 259 -22.92 -2.57 3.44
N ARG A 260 -22.81 -3.87 3.69
CA ARG A 260 -21.86 -4.45 4.62
C ARG A 260 -21.42 -5.83 4.15
N ASP A 261 -20.14 -6.18 4.33
CA ASP A 261 -19.57 -7.50 4.00
C ASP A 261 -19.87 -7.98 2.57
N GLN A 262 -19.87 -7.03 1.62
CA GLN A 262 -20.19 -7.23 0.21
C GLN A 262 -21.67 -7.62 -0.06
N ILE A 263 -22.54 -7.40 0.90
CA ILE A 263 -23.97 -7.61 0.80
C ILE A 263 -24.68 -6.26 0.83
N MET A 264 -25.58 -6.04 -0.13
CA MET A 264 -26.50 -4.91 -0.14
C MET A 264 -27.85 -5.35 0.37
N ASN A 265 -28.29 -4.78 1.47
CA ASN A 265 -29.65 -4.94 1.98
C ASN A 265 -30.42 -3.65 1.77
N ILE A 266 -31.70 -3.74 1.45
CA ILE A 266 -32.62 -2.61 1.45
C ILE A 266 -33.64 -2.86 2.57
N ASP A 267 -33.54 -2.06 3.60
CA ASP A 267 -34.49 -2.14 4.70
C ASP A 267 -35.77 -1.42 4.30
N ASP A 268 -36.90 -2.07 4.49
CA ASP A 268 -38.21 -1.49 4.22
C ASP A 268 -38.40 -0.19 5.04
N THR A 269 -38.80 0.91 4.38
CA THR A 269 -38.90 2.21 5.01
C THR A 269 -40.20 2.88 4.62
N PHE A 270 -41.03 3.19 5.63
CA PHE A 270 -42.22 4.05 5.48
C PHE A 270 -41.79 5.51 5.47
N ILE A 271 -42.17 6.22 4.42
CA ILE A 271 -41.80 7.65 4.24
C ILE A 271 -43.04 8.49 4.32
N CYS A 272 -43.06 9.51 5.19
CA CYS A 272 -44.13 10.49 5.29
C CYS A 272 -43.57 11.93 5.40
N SER A 273 -44.38 12.90 5.05
CA SER A 273 -44.02 14.33 5.09
C SER A 273 -44.18 15.00 6.47
N GLY A 274 -44.75 14.29 7.42
CA GLY A 274 -44.97 14.73 8.80
C GLY A 274 -45.98 13.83 9.49
N VAL A 275 -46.00 13.83 10.82
CA VAL A 275 -46.96 13.08 11.64
C VAL A 275 -47.79 14.05 12.48
N ASN A 276 -49.05 14.20 12.12
CA ASN A 276 -49.98 15.14 12.71
C ASN A 276 -51.41 14.57 12.74
N VAL A 277 -52.37 15.36 13.22
CA VAL A 277 -53.76 14.95 13.30
C VAL A 277 -54.34 14.50 11.95
N GLY A 278 -53.84 15.06 10.84
CA GLY A 278 -54.28 14.71 9.49
C GLY A 278 -53.70 13.38 8.98
N SER A 279 -52.46 13.06 9.34
CA SER A 279 -51.78 11.76 8.97
C SER A 279 -52.07 10.66 9.98
N GLY A 280 -52.44 10.99 11.22
CA GLY A 280 -52.65 10.03 12.30
C GLY A 280 -51.32 9.48 12.90
N HIS A 281 -51.46 8.50 13.77
CA HIS A 281 -50.33 7.76 14.34
C HIS A 281 -49.70 6.87 13.30
N VAL A 282 -48.38 6.63 13.43
CA VAL A 282 -47.62 5.71 12.56
C VAL A 282 -47.25 4.45 13.35
N ASN A 283 -47.67 3.32 12.85
CA ASN A 283 -47.22 1.99 13.35
C ASN A 283 -46.76 1.19 12.15
N TYR A 284 -45.44 0.84 12.12
CA TYR A 284 -44.83 0.20 10.97
C TYR A 284 -43.81 -0.84 11.35
N GLU A 285 -43.80 -1.96 10.63
CA GLU A 285 -42.90 -3.10 10.93
C GLU A 285 -41.47 -2.96 10.37
N GLY A 286 -41.19 -1.88 9.66
CA GLY A 286 -39.86 -1.52 9.12
C GLY A 286 -39.34 -0.23 9.74
N ALA A 287 -38.47 0.45 8.99
CA ALA A 287 -37.96 1.77 9.36
C ALA A 287 -38.97 2.87 9.00
N VAL A 288 -38.94 3.97 9.73
CA VAL A 288 -39.82 5.13 9.51
C VAL A 288 -38.99 6.38 9.24
N LEU A 289 -39.30 7.07 8.14
CA LEU A 289 -38.69 8.33 7.75
C LEU A 289 -39.79 9.43 7.71
N VAL A 290 -39.66 10.41 8.58
CA VAL A 290 -40.53 11.59 8.61
C VAL A 290 -39.75 12.77 8.04
N ASN A 291 -40.20 13.33 6.89
CA ASN A 291 -39.59 14.52 6.24
C ASN A 291 -40.17 15.85 6.73
N GLY A 292 -40.52 15.91 7.99
CA GLY A 292 -41.09 17.09 8.63
C GLY A 292 -41.34 16.84 10.11
N ASP A 293 -42.28 17.60 10.68
CA ASP A 293 -42.49 17.60 12.12
C ASP A 293 -43.45 16.51 12.61
N VAL A 294 -43.23 16.11 13.86
CA VAL A 294 -44.16 15.29 14.63
C VAL A 294 -44.84 16.16 15.68
N THR A 295 -46.14 16.35 15.52
CA THR A 295 -46.92 17.26 16.39
C THR A 295 -47.36 16.58 17.67
N GLU A 296 -47.86 17.38 18.62
CA GLU A 296 -48.25 16.94 19.95
C GLU A 296 -49.27 15.77 19.92
N LYS A 297 -49.12 14.86 20.90
CA LYS A 297 -49.95 13.65 21.09
C LYS A 297 -49.88 12.63 19.97
N MET A 298 -48.97 12.77 19.02
CA MET A 298 -48.76 11.78 17.99
C MET A 298 -47.90 10.63 18.52
N GLN A 299 -48.06 9.47 17.89
CA GLN A 299 -47.27 8.27 18.21
C GLN A 299 -46.63 7.71 16.94
N ILE A 300 -45.37 7.37 17.05
CA ILE A 300 -44.61 6.58 16.04
C ILE A 300 -44.10 5.35 16.71
N LYS A 301 -44.46 4.18 16.17
CA LYS A 301 -43.91 2.88 16.55
C LYS A 301 -43.33 2.21 15.32
N ALA A 302 -42.06 1.90 15.36
CA ALA A 302 -41.34 1.27 14.26
C ALA A 302 -40.57 0.06 14.77
N ALA A 303 -40.60 -1.06 14.04
CA ALA A 303 -39.75 -2.21 14.36
C ALA A 303 -38.28 -1.95 13.93
N GLY A 304 -38.03 -1.06 12.98
CA GLY A 304 -36.71 -0.59 12.54
C GLY A 304 -36.38 0.81 13.06
N ASP A 305 -35.45 1.48 12.38
CA ASP A 305 -34.97 2.82 12.73
C ASP A 305 -36.05 3.90 12.49
N VAL A 306 -36.04 4.94 13.31
CA VAL A 306 -36.91 6.13 13.13
C VAL A 306 -36.03 7.35 12.87
N THR A 307 -36.20 7.97 11.72
CA THR A 307 -35.55 9.24 11.38
C THR A 307 -36.58 10.34 11.18
N ILE A 308 -36.41 11.48 11.87
CA ILE A 308 -37.30 12.63 11.79
C ILE A 308 -36.47 13.82 11.36
N ASN A 309 -36.75 14.34 10.15
CA ASN A 309 -36.14 15.55 9.59
C ASN A 309 -36.93 16.79 9.96
N GLY A 310 -37.17 16.99 11.24
CA GLY A 310 -37.94 18.08 11.77
C GLY A 310 -37.97 18.10 13.28
N PHE A 311 -38.94 18.83 13.84
CA PHE A 311 -39.20 18.91 15.28
C PHE A 311 -40.18 17.84 15.76
N VAL A 312 -39.95 17.40 16.99
CA VAL A 312 -40.86 16.54 17.73
C VAL A 312 -41.45 17.34 18.89
N GLU A 313 -42.75 17.51 18.90
CA GLU A 313 -43.45 18.23 19.97
C GLU A 313 -44.37 17.29 20.75
N SER A 314 -44.06 17.07 22.05
CA SER A 314 -44.93 16.33 23.00
C SER A 314 -45.51 15.03 22.40
N ALA A 315 -44.65 14.20 21.83
CA ALA A 315 -45.02 12.96 21.12
C ALA A 315 -44.35 11.73 21.74
N TYR A 316 -44.89 10.55 21.44
CA TYR A 316 -44.30 9.25 21.82
C TYR A 316 -43.66 8.60 20.60
N ILE A 317 -42.38 8.28 20.70
CA ILE A 317 -41.63 7.63 19.62
C ILE A 317 -40.96 6.39 20.16
N GLU A 318 -41.26 5.25 19.54
CA GLU A 318 -40.67 3.94 19.87
C GLU A 318 -40.06 3.36 18.63
N SER A 319 -38.79 2.91 18.75
CA SER A 319 -37.99 2.30 17.70
C SER A 319 -37.37 0.99 18.15
N GLY A 320 -37.47 -0.05 17.33
CA GLY A 320 -36.72 -1.29 17.49
C GLY A 320 -35.24 -1.17 17.07
N GLY A 321 -34.85 -0.05 16.44
CA GLY A 321 -33.48 0.33 16.08
C GLY A 321 -33.09 1.65 16.73
N ASP A 322 -32.51 2.56 15.93
CA ASP A 322 -32.06 3.89 16.35
C ASP A 322 -33.13 4.95 16.15
N ILE A 323 -33.11 6.02 16.97
CA ILE A 323 -33.92 7.23 16.74
C ILE A 323 -33.00 8.39 16.40
N ILE A 324 -33.26 9.08 15.29
CA ILE A 324 -32.54 10.26 14.84
C ILE A 324 -33.49 11.42 14.65
N ILE A 325 -33.32 12.51 15.40
CA ILE A 325 -34.10 13.75 15.28
C ILE A 325 -33.13 14.87 14.86
N THR A 326 -33.29 15.35 13.65
CA THR A 326 -32.29 16.27 13.04
C THR A 326 -32.39 17.70 13.56
N GLU A 327 -33.59 18.13 14.02
CA GLU A 327 -33.77 19.48 14.56
C GLU A 327 -33.85 19.44 16.09
N GLY A 328 -34.94 19.00 16.66
CA GLY A 328 -35.05 18.96 18.12
C GLY A 328 -36.31 18.28 18.62
N ALA A 329 -36.34 18.04 19.93
CA ALA A 329 -37.52 17.50 20.61
C ALA A 329 -37.90 18.37 21.81
N MET A 330 -39.18 18.67 21.95
CA MET A 330 -39.68 19.47 23.04
C MET A 330 -40.90 18.81 23.67
N GLY A 331 -40.91 18.76 24.99
CA GLY A 331 -42.05 18.31 25.78
C GLY A 331 -42.47 19.32 26.80
N LYS A 332 -43.75 19.28 27.16
CA LYS A 332 -44.28 20.02 28.33
C LYS A 332 -44.07 19.10 29.54
N VAL A 333 -43.46 19.60 30.60
CA VAL A 333 -43.40 18.90 31.86
C VAL A 333 -44.62 19.29 32.67
N ASN A 334 -45.43 18.32 33.06
CA ASN A 334 -46.51 18.53 34.00
C ASN A 334 -45.94 18.66 35.42
N ASP A 335 -45.86 19.86 35.93
CA ASP A 335 -45.31 20.17 37.26
C ASP A 335 -46.00 19.41 38.43
N THR A 336 -47.22 18.90 38.21
CA THR A 336 -48.00 18.21 39.24
C THR A 336 -47.82 16.72 39.28
N GLN A 337 -47.28 16.06 38.24
CA GLN A 337 -47.13 14.62 38.18
C GLN A 337 -45.70 14.12 37.79
N GLY A 338 -44.83 15.03 37.37
CA GLY A 338 -43.47 14.65 36.92
C GLY A 338 -43.45 13.82 35.64
N GLU A 339 -44.54 13.77 34.88
CA GLU A 339 -44.67 13.01 33.64
C GLU A 339 -44.23 13.85 32.44
N PHE A 340 -43.34 13.25 31.65
CA PHE A 340 -42.86 13.83 30.40
C PHE A 340 -43.84 13.56 29.26
N GLN A 341 -44.34 14.60 28.57
CA GLN A 341 -45.22 14.44 27.43
C GLN A 341 -44.51 14.05 26.14
N CYS A 342 -43.19 14.27 26.08
CA CYS A 342 -42.36 13.81 24.99
C CYS A 342 -41.48 12.65 25.46
N GLN A 343 -41.66 11.49 24.85
CA GLN A 343 -40.93 10.26 25.22
C GLN A 343 -40.29 9.63 24.00
N LEU A 344 -39.04 9.31 24.11
CA LEU A 344 -38.23 8.69 23.07
C LEU A 344 -37.68 7.35 23.61
N VAL A 345 -38.08 6.23 23.01
CA VAL A 345 -37.68 4.88 23.43
C VAL A 345 -37.04 4.17 22.23
N ALA A 346 -35.78 3.73 22.38
CA ALA A 346 -35.07 3.01 21.33
C ALA A 346 -34.39 1.74 21.85
N ALA A 347 -34.42 0.69 21.07
CA ALA A 347 -33.61 -0.49 21.33
C ALA A 347 -32.13 -0.26 20.98
N GLY A 348 -31.84 0.64 20.05
CA GLY A 348 -30.50 1.11 19.67
C GLY A 348 -30.09 2.38 20.40
N SER A 349 -29.54 3.36 19.65
CA SER A 349 -29.08 4.65 20.13
C SER A 349 -30.05 5.78 19.79
N ILE A 350 -29.99 6.88 20.52
CA ILE A 350 -30.82 8.05 20.24
C ILE A 350 -29.93 9.27 19.95
N HIS A 351 -30.19 9.92 18.84
CA HIS A 351 -29.58 11.19 18.50
C HIS A 351 -30.62 12.30 18.44
N VAL A 352 -30.38 13.39 19.17
CA VAL A 352 -31.22 14.58 19.14
C VAL A 352 -30.30 15.81 19.06
N GLN A 353 -30.65 16.78 18.19
CA GLN A 353 -29.80 17.96 18.04
C GLN A 353 -29.94 18.90 19.25
N HIS A 354 -31.16 19.15 19.70
CA HIS A 354 -31.44 19.83 20.96
C HIS A 354 -32.80 19.39 21.50
N GLY A 355 -32.97 19.53 22.80
CA GLY A 355 -34.25 19.16 23.41
C GLY A 355 -34.49 19.81 24.76
N GLN A 356 -35.76 19.78 25.15
CA GLN A 356 -36.19 20.29 26.42
C GLN A 356 -37.43 19.50 26.92
N GLY A 357 -37.42 19.10 28.18
CA GLY A 357 -38.58 18.47 28.80
C GLY A 357 -38.91 17.08 28.21
N ILE A 358 -37.90 16.27 27.89
CA ILE A 358 -38.07 14.96 27.22
C ILE A 358 -37.56 13.81 28.13
N ASP A 359 -38.23 12.68 28.04
CA ASP A 359 -37.78 11.41 28.64
C ASP A 359 -37.17 10.55 27.54
N ILE A 360 -35.88 10.23 27.68
CA ILE A 360 -35.12 9.44 26.71
C ILE A 360 -34.72 8.13 27.34
N GLN A 361 -35.05 7.03 26.69
CA GLN A 361 -34.65 5.70 27.10
C GLN A 361 -34.10 4.92 25.91
N CYS A 362 -32.87 4.39 26.02
CA CYS A 362 -32.27 3.55 24.97
C CYS A 362 -31.31 2.50 25.53
N SER A 363 -31.05 1.46 24.75
CA SER A 363 -30.03 0.45 25.12
C SER A 363 -28.63 0.85 24.67
N GLY A 364 -28.51 1.70 23.66
CA GLY A 364 -27.27 2.22 23.13
C GLY A 364 -26.84 3.55 23.75
N ASN A 365 -26.28 4.43 22.94
CA ASN A 365 -25.81 5.75 23.35
C ASN A 365 -26.87 6.83 23.15
N ILE A 366 -26.82 7.87 24.00
CA ILE A 366 -27.56 9.12 23.75
C ILE A 366 -26.57 10.16 23.24
N THR A 367 -26.82 10.70 22.06
CA THR A 367 -25.99 11.78 21.47
C THR A 367 -26.82 13.05 21.37
N VAL A 368 -26.36 14.12 22.00
CA VAL A 368 -26.99 15.44 21.97
C VAL A 368 -26.07 16.39 21.20
N GLY A 369 -26.56 16.93 20.08
CA GLY A 369 -25.75 17.77 19.21
C GLY A 369 -25.37 19.13 19.81
N ARG A 370 -26.29 19.77 20.54
CA ARG A 370 -26.10 21.12 21.09
C ARG A 370 -26.47 21.22 22.57
N GLN A 371 -27.75 21.02 22.89
CA GLN A 371 -28.27 21.30 24.21
C GLN A 371 -29.43 20.40 24.58
N LEU A 372 -29.45 19.95 25.84
CA LEU A 372 -30.57 19.27 26.46
C LEU A 372 -30.85 19.88 27.83
N ALA A 373 -32.14 20.18 28.07
CA ALA A 373 -32.55 20.82 29.32
C ALA A 373 -33.79 20.13 29.92
N TYR A 374 -33.89 20.10 31.25
CA TYR A 374 -35.04 19.63 32.02
C TYR A 374 -35.53 18.25 31.56
N SER A 375 -34.62 17.32 31.30
CA SER A 375 -34.89 16.05 30.67
C SER A 375 -34.42 14.90 31.50
N ARG A 376 -35.01 13.72 31.31
CA ARG A 376 -34.55 12.45 31.94
C ARG A 376 -33.87 11.58 30.89
N LEU A 377 -32.71 11.03 31.23
CA LEU A 377 -31.88 10.22 30.35
C LEU A 377 -31.62 8.86 30.97
N ARG A 378 -31.93 7.80 30.25
CA ARG A 378 -31.62 6.43 30.64
C ARG A 378 -31.03 5.70 29.44
N CYS A 379 -29.77 5.29 29.52
CA CYS A 379 -29.12 4.59 28.44
C CYS A 379 -28.24 3.44 28.94
N GLY A 380 -28.06 2.44 28.12
CA GLY A 380 -27.13 1.34 28.38
C GLY A 380 -25.67 1.65 28.03
N GLY A 381 -25.44 2.70 27.26
CA GLY A 381 -24.12 3.16 26.79
C GLY A 381 -23.74 4.50 27.40
N ALA A 382 -23.15 5.37 26.57
CA ALA A 382 -22.65 6.69 26.96
C ALA A 382 -23.63 7.81 26.57
N VAL A 383 -23.63 8.90 27.38
CA VAL A 383 -24.25 10.17 27.02
C VAL A 383 -23.17 11.08 26.45
N ILE A 384 -23.29 11.46 25.17
CA ILE A 384 -22.34 12.29 24.43
C ILE A 384 -23.00 13.62 24.13
N VAL A 385 -22.36 14.74 24.55
CA VAL A 385 -22.92 16.08 24.34
C VAL A 385 -21.95 16.93 23.55
N GLY A 386 -22.38 17.41 22.39
CA GLY A 386 -21.54 18.10 21.43
C GLY A 386 -20.79 17.15 20.50
N GLN A 387 -19.83 17.69 19.78
CA GLN A 387 -18.94 16.90 18.91
C GLN A 387 -17.79 16.29 19.72
N ILE A 388 -17.40 15.07 19.40
CA ILE A 388 -16.27 14.38 20.08
C ILE A 388 -14.98 15.22 20.00
N ASP A 389 -14.75 15.91 18.87
CA ASP A 389 -13.55 16.73 18.64
C ASP A 389 -13.67 18.18 19.16
N LYS A 390 -14.89 18.65 19.44
CA LYS A 390 -15.17 20.00 19.99
C LYS A 390 -16.41 19.91 20.89
N PRO A 391 -16.28 19.58 22.16
CA PRO A 391 -17.40 19.50 23.08
C PRO A 391 -17.91 20.90 23.40
N MET A 392 -18.92 21.35 22.66
CA MET A 392 -19.59 22.65 22.88
C MET A 392 -21.09 22.46 23.21
N GLY A 393 -21.44 21.32 23.74
CA GLY A 393 -22.82 21.03 24.12
C GLY A 393 -23.08 21.28 25.59
N ASN A 394 -24.35 21.54 25.95
CA ASN A 394 -24.78 21.85 27.31
C ASN A 394 -25.87 20.89 27.78
N LEU A 395 -25.75 20.45 29.02
CA LEU A 395 -26.81 19.77 29.76
C LEU A 395 -27.27 20.65 30.94
N PHE A 396 -28.55 20.90 31.05
CA PHE A 396 -29.13 21.72 32.15
C PHE A 396 -30.24 20.94 32.84
N ALA A 397 -30.15 20.80 34.17
CA ALA A 397 -31.21 20.21 34.98
C ALA A 397 -31.73 18.88 34.40
N CYS A 398 -30.83 18.03 33.97
CA CYS A 398 -31.13 16.67 33.47
C CYS A 398 -30.89 15.64 34.58
N ASP A 399 -31.76 14.62 34.61
CA ASP A 399 -31.62 13.41 35.42
C ASP A 399 -31.02 12.32 34.50
N ILE A 400 -29.89 11.72 34.92
CA ILE A 400 -29.10 10.79 34.07
C ILE A 400 -28.93 9.47 34.80
#